data_51fec97378c2f7f0b68ae3140585bf3b
#
_entry.id   51fec97378c2f7f0b68ae3140585bf3b
#
_cell.length_a   1.000
_cell.length_b   1.000
_cell.length_c   1.000
_cell.angle_alpha   90.00
_cell.angle_beta   90.00
_cell.angle_gamma   90.00
#
_symmetry.space_group_name_H-M   'P 1'
#
loop_
_entity.id
_entity.type
_entity.pdbx_description
1 polymer ?
#
loop_
_entity_poly.entity_id
_entity_poly.type
_entity_poly.pdbx_seq_one_letter_code
_entity_poly.pdbx_strand_id
1 'polypeptide(L)'
;VVGALLAGLLLGPAVLGNLLSGVVIGGHHLENLALHQTDFIEHLSEIGVIVLMFCAGLETDINELKKCGKASFIIAVLGVIVPLIGGGAFTYWFLEEGWIGASPDSSLFIQAVFVGVVLTATSVSITVETLQEMGKLKTASGNAILGAAIIDDILGIIVLTIVTSLGGGKATAGDSAPLWLVLLKIALFFVFVAIFGYIVYKFFKWW
;
A
#
# COMPACT_ATOMS: atom_id res chain seq x y z
N VAL A 1 -2.01 17.89 -14.98
CA VAL A 1 -1.17 19.11 -14.99
C VAL A 1 -1.91 20.30 -14.39
N VAL A 2 -3.13 20.66 -14.89
CA VAL A 2 -3.88 21.82 -14.36
C VAL A 2 -4.29 21.61 -12.90
N GLY A 3 -4.76 20.40 -12.53
CA GLY A 3 -5.10 20.06 -11.15
C GLY A 3 -3.90 20.14 -10.21
N ALA A 4 -2.74 19.65 -10.64
CA ALA A 4 -1.49 19.72 -9.88
C ALA A 4 -1.02 21.17 -9.65
N LEU A 5 -1.15 22.03 -10.69
CA LEU A 5 -0.84 23.45 -10.57
C LEU A 5 -1.77 24.19 -9.62
N LEU A 6 -3.08 23.90 -9.68
CA LEU A 6 -4.07 24.50 -8.77
C LEU A 6 -3.86 24.03 -7.32
N ALA A 7 -3.51 22.77 -7.11
CA ALA A 7 -3.23 22.26 -5.76
C ALA A 7 -1.92 22.81 -5.20
N GLY A 8 -0.86 22.89 -5.99
CA GLY A 8 0.41 23.48 -5.57
C GLY A 8 0.25 24.96 -5.18
N LEU A 9 -0.70 25.66 -5.80
CA LEU A 9 -0.99 27.08 -5.51
C LEU A 9 -1.88 27.28 -4.27
N LEU A 10 -2.80 26.34 -4.00
CA LEU A 10 -3.87 26.52 -3.00
C LEU A 10 -3.77 25.60 -1.78
N LEU A 11 -3.23 24.39 -1.93
CA LEU A 11 -3.36 23.29 -0.95
C LEU A 11 -2.05 22.58 -0.59
N GLY A 12 -0.93 22.91 -1.18
CA GLY A 12 0.34 22.22 -0.92
C GLY A 12 0.69 21.16 -1.98
N PRO A 13 0.99 19.90 -1.61
CA PRO A 13 1.55 18.91 -2.54
C PRO A 13 0.69 18.66 -3.80
N ALA A 14 1.32 18.53 -4.96
CA ALA A 14 0.66 18.30 -6.25
C ALA A 14 -0.18 17.02 -6.27
N VAL A 15 0.15 16.04 -5.41
CA VAL A 15 -0.61 14.79 -5.19
C VAL A 15 -2.08 15.07 -4.86
N LEU A 16 -2.37 16.04 -3.98
CA LEU A 16 -3.75 16.39 -3.64
C LEU A 16 -4.54 16.91 -4.84
N GLY A 17 -3.91 17.69 -5.70
CA GLY A 17 -4.54 18.17 -6.92
C GLY A 17 -4.79 17.07 -7.95
N ASN A 18 -3.89 16.12 -8.05
CA ASN A 18 -4.05 14.96 -8.91
C ASN A 18 -5.20 14.07 -8.42
N LEU A 19 -5.31 13.81 -7.12
CA LEU A 19 -6.42 13.07 -6.51
C LEU A 19 -7.76 13.78 -6.73
N LEU A 20 -7.84 15.09 -6.45
CA LEU A 20 -9.05 15.86 -6.67
C LEU A 20 -9.46 15.91 -8.14
N SER A 21 -8.50 16.09 -9.04
CA SER A 21 -8.79 16.04 -10.49
C SER A 21 -9.26 14.64 -10.92
N GLY A 22 -8.70 13.57 -10.36
CA GLY A 22 -9.15 12.20 -10.57
C GLY A 22 -10.61 12.00 -10.13
N VAL A 23 -10.98 12.50 -8.95
CA VAL A 23 -12.36 12.44 -8.44
C VAL A 23 -13.32 13.25 -9.33
N VAL A 24 -12.91 14.44 -9.79
CA VAL A 24 -13.75 15.28 -10.68
C VAL A 24 -13.93 14.64 -12.06
N ILE A 25 -12.86 14.07 -12.62
CA ILE A 25 -12.90 13.42 -13.94
C ILE A 25 -13.60 12.05 -13.87
N GLY A 26 -13.43 11.29 -12.78
CA GLY A 26 -14.04 9.98 -12.56
C GLY A 26 -15.42 10.03 -11.90
N GLY A 27 -15.91 11.21 -11.52
CA GLY A 27 -17.20 11.34 -10.84
C GLY A 27 -18.41 11.13 -11.78
N HIS A 28 -19.57 10.88 -11.19
CA HIS A 28 -20.84 10.53 -11.83
C HIS A 28 -21.28 11.41 -13.00
N HIS A 29 -20.78 12.64 -13.09
CA HIS A 29 -21.14 13.58 -14.15
C HIS A 29 -20.47 13.28 -15.52
N LEU A 30 -19.49 12.40 -15.55
CA LEU A 30 -18.75 12.01 -16.75
C LEU A 30 -18.92 10.53 -17.12
N GLU A 31 -19.95 9.87 -16.59
CA GLU A 31 -20.28 8.47 -16.90
C GLU A 31 -20.44 8.20 -18.42
N ASN A 32 -20.79 9.23 -19.20
CA ASN A 32 -20.90 9.15 -20.66
C ASN A 32 -19.57 9.33 -21.41
N LEU A 33 -18.50 9.78 -20.74
CA LEU A 33 -17.16 9.70 -21.31
C LEU A 33 -16.60 8.31 -20.97
N ALA A 34 -16.47 7.46 -21.98
CA ALA A 34 -15.95 6.09 -21.92
C ALA A 34 -14.50 5.96 -21.38
N LEU A 35 -14.01 6.96 -20.64
CA LEU A 35 -12.70 6.98 -20.01
C LEU A 35 -12.62 6.09 -18.77
N HIS A 36 -13.77 5.74 -18.18
CA HIS A 36 -13.83 5.00 -16.91
C HIS A 36 -13.63 3.48 -17.07
N GLN A 37 -13.64 2.95 -18.28
CA GLN A 37 -13.59 1.50 -18.54
C GLN A 37 -12.56 1.11 -19.60
N THR A 38 -11.53 1.91 -19.82
CA THR A 38 -10.48 1.51 -20.75
C THR A 38 -9.36 0.82 -19.97
N ASP A 39 -9.22 -0.48 -20.16
CA ASP A 39 -8.08 -1.30 -19.74
C ASP A 39 -6.75 -0.60 -20.00
N PHE A 40 -6.71 0.24 -21.02
CA PHE A 40 -5.55 1.06 -21.35
C PHE A 40 -5.15 2.05 -20.25
N ILE A 41 -6.12 2.75 -19.62
CA ILE A 41 -5.81 3.73 -18.55
C ILE A 41 -5.34 2.98 -17.30
N GLU A 42 -5.95 1.85 -16.98
CA GLU A 42 -5.54 0.99 -15.88
C GLU A 42 -4.09 0.53 -16.06
N HIS A 43 -3.76 -0.08 -17.21
CA HIS A 43 -2.39 -0.51 -17.48
C HIS A 43 -1.38 0.66 -17.53
N LEU A 44 -1.80 1.83 -18.02
CA LEU A 44 -0.94 3.01 -18.03
C LEU A 44 -0.66 3.49 -16.58
N SER A 45 -1.65 3.44 -15.71
CA SER A 45 -1.48 3.80 -14.29
C SER A 45 -0.55 2.82 -13.57
N GLU A 46 -0.66 1.53 -13.83
CA GLU A 46 0.25 0.50 -13.31
C GLU A 46 1.69 0.76 -13.72
N ILE A 47 1.92 1.05 -15.01
CA ILE A 47 3.25 1.41 -15.51
C ILE A 47 3.76 2.68 -14.80
N GLY A 48 2.90 3.68 -14.60
CA GLY A 48 3.24 4.91 -13.88
C GLY A 48 3.74 4.63 -12.44
N VAL A 49 3.04 3.76 -11.70
CA VAL A 49 3.44 3.35 -10.35
C VAL A 49 4.78 2.59 -10.36
N ILE A 50 4.99 1.68 -11.32
CA ILE A 50 6.25 0.95 -11.45
C ILE A 50 7.41 1.91 -11.68
N VAL A 51 7.27 2.88 -12.59
CA VAL A 51 8.29 3.89 -12.87
C VAL A 51 8.55 4.77 -11.65
N LEU A 52 7.50 5.22 -10.95
CA LEU A 52 7.63 6.01 -9.72
C LEU A 52 8.42 5.26 -8.65
N MET A 53 8.07 3.99 -8.40
CA MET A 53 8.77 3.17 -7.42
C MET A 53 10.23 2.88 -7.82
N PHE A 54 10.48 2.68 -9.11
CA PHE A 54 11.83 2.52 -9.62
C PHE A 54 12.68 3.79 -9.39
N CYS A 55 12.16 4.96 -9.70
CA CYS A 55 12.83 6.24 -9.44
C CYS A 55 13.11 6.45 -7.95
N ALA A 56 12.12 6.18 -7.10
CA ALA A 56 12.29 6.25 -5.65
C ALA A 56 13.36 5.27 -5.14
N GLY A 57 13.39 4.07 -5.70
CA GLY A 57 14.43 3.06 -5.39
C GLY A 57 15.83 3.52 -5.76
N LEU A 58 15.99 4.19 -6.92
CA LEU A 58 17.29 4.75 -7.34
C LEU A 58 17.78 5.88 -6.42
N GLU A 59 16.85 6.63 -5.82
CA GLU A 59 17.18 7.71 -4.90
C GLU A 59 17.45 7.24 -3.46
N THR A 60 17.10 5.99 -3.14
CA THR A 60 17.20 5.43 -1.79
C THR A 60 18.62 4.98 -1.47
N ASP A 61 19.20 5.46 -0.37
CA ASP A 61 20.48 4.98 0.17
C ASP A 61 20.24 3.81 1.13
N ILE A 62 20.69 2.62 0.73
CA ILE A 62 20.55 1.38 1.51
C ILE A 62 21.26 1.47 2.88
N ASN A 63 22.36 2.23 2.98
CA ASN A 63 23.07 2.38 4.25
C ASN A 63 22.29 3.25 5.24
N GLU A 64 21.67 4.31 4.75
CA GLU A 64 20.79 5.15 5.58
C GLU A 64 19.53 4.40 5.98
N LEU A 65 18.95 3.61 5.06
CA LEU A 65 17.81 2.73 5.36
C LEU A 65 18.13 1.73 6.48
N LYS A 66 19.31 1.12 6.44
CA LYS A 66 19.77 0.20 7.50
C LYS A 66 19.93 0.89 8.86
N LYS A 67 20.39 2.13 8.90
CA LYS A 67 20.51 2.92 10.15
C LYS A 67 19.12 3.17 10.78
N CYS A 68 18.11 3.40 9.96
CA CYS A 68 16.73 3.65 10.40
C CYS A 68 15.92 2.38 10.70
N GLY A 69 16.47 1.19 10.48
CA GLY A 69 15.73 -0.08 10.51
C GLY A 69 14.89 -0.33 11.77
N LYS A 70 15.42 0.01 12.97
CA LYS A 70 14.64 -0.11 14.22
C LYS A 70 13.45 0.84 14.26
N ALA A 71 13.65 2.09 13.84
CA ALA A 71 12.56 3.08 13.79
C ALA A 71 11.52 2.66 12.76
N SER A 72 11.95 2.25 11.56
CA SER A 72 11.07 1.73 10.52
C SER A 72 10.22 0.54 10.98
N PHE A 73 10.82 -0.40 11.69
CA PHE A 73 10.11 -1.57 12.23
C PHE A 73 9.05 -1.17 13.26
N ILE A 74 9.39 -0.29 14.21
CA ILE A 74 8.44 0.18 15.23
C ILE A 74 7.29 0.96 14.56
N ILE A 75 7.60 1.83 13.60
CA ILE A 75 6.59 2.60 12.85
C ILE A 75 5.65 1.66 12.10
N ALA A 76 6.18 0.67 11.39
CA ALA A 76 5.36 -0.31 10.65
C ALA A 76 4.47 -1.13 11.58
N VAL A 77 5.00 -1.66 12.68
CA VAL A 77 4.22 -2.44 13.65
C VAL A 77 3.09 -1.60 14.26
N LEU A 78 3.36 -0.36 14.64
CA LEU A 78 2.33 0.55 15.13
C LEU A 78 1.34 0.94 14.04
N GLY A 79 1.83 1.15 12.80
CA GLY A 79 1.03 1.43 11.62
C GLY A 79 0.02 0.33 11.29
N VAL A 80 0.36 -0.92 11.58
CA VAL A 80 -0.57 -2.07 11.43
C VAL A 80 -1.48 -2.21 12.65
N ILE A 81 -0.93 -2.20 13.87
CA ILE A 81 -1.69 -2.51 15.09
C ILE A 81 -2.76 -1.44 15.39
N VAL A 82 -2.42 -0.16 15.24
CA VAL A 82 -3.33 0.93 15.62
C VAL A 82 -4.57 0.97 14.71
N PRO A 83 -4.46 0.96 13.36
CA PRO A 83 -5.63 0.88 12.50
C PRO A 83 -6.41 -0.43 12.63
N LEU A 84 -5.71 -1.55 12.82
CA LEU A 84 -6.34 -2.87 12.99
C LEU A 84 -7.25 -2.87 14.23
N ILE A 85 -6.72 -2.46 15.37
CA ILE A 85 -7.50 -2.43 16.63
C ILE A 85 -8.52 -1.31 16.60
N GLY A 86 -8.12 -0.09 16.26
CA GLY A 86 -9.02 1.07 16.25
C GLY A 86 -10.12 0.94 15.20
N GLY A 87 -9.77 0.61 13.97
CA GLY A 87 -10.72 0.40 12.89
C GLY A 87 -11.61 -0.81 13.11
N GLY A 88 -11.03 -1.91 13.59
CA GLY A 88 -11.78 -3.11 13.96
C GLY A 88 -12.78 -2.87 15.08
N ALA A 89 -12.36 -2.24 16.17
CA ALA A 89 -13.24 -1.93 17.30
C ALA A 89 -14.37 -0.97 16.90
N PHE A 90 -14.05 0.07 16.12
CA PHE A 90 -15.03 1.02 15.64
C PHE A 90 -16.06 0.34 14.71
N THR A 91 -15.59 -0.48 13.78
CA THR A 91 -16.46 -1.23 12.87
C THR A 91 -17.32 -2.25 13.64
N TYR A 92 -16.77 -2.93 14.64
CA TYR A 92 -17.52 -3.85 15.46
C TYR A 92 -18.69 -3.15 16.17
N TRP A 93 -18.44 -1.98 16.76
CA TRP A 93 -19.48 -1.18 17.39
C TRP A 93 -20.60 -0.78 16.41
N PHE A 94 -20.25 -0.31 15.20
CA PHE A 94 -21.25 0.04 14.18
C PHE A 94 -22.07 -1.15 13.69
N LEU A 95 -21.46 -2.33 13.60
CA LEU A 95 -22.15 -3.57 13.22
C LEU A 95 -23.08 -4.03 14.33
N GLU A 96 -22.67 -3.91 15.61
CA GLU A 96 -23.48 -4.29 16.76
C GLU A 96 -24.72 -3.40 16.92
N GLU A 97 -24.58 -2.10 16.73
CA GLU A 97 -25.68 -1.11 16.76
C GLU A 97 -26.60 -1.19 15.52
N GLY A 98 -26.23 -1.99 14.51
CA GLY A 98 -27.05 -2.16 13.30
C GLY A 98 -27.00 -1.00 12.33
N TRP A 99 -26.05 -0.06 12.48
CA TRP A 99 -25.86 1.07 11.59
C TRP A 99 -25.31 0.66 10.21
N ILE A 100 -24.62 -0.46 10.18
CA ILE A 100 -24.09 -1.09 8.96
C ILE A 100 -24.67 -2.50 8.88
N GLY A 101 -25.12 -2.90 7.69
CA GLY A 101 -25.62 -4.25 7.44
C GLY A 101 -24.51 -5.30 7.60
N ALA A 102 -24.71 -6.23 8.52
CA ALA A 102 -23.78 -7.34 8.69
C ALA A 102 -24.06 -8.44 7.65
N SER A 103 -23.02 -9.08 7.14
CA SER A 103 -23.16 -10.26 6.31
C SER A 103 -23.60 -11.46 7.15
N PRO A 104 -24.64 -12.21 6.74
CA PRO A 104 -25.11 -13.38 7.49
C PRO A 104 -24.11 -14.54 7.47
N ASP A 105 -23.16 -14.55 6.54
CA ASP A 105 -22.26 -15.68 6.31
C ASP A 105 -21.01 -15.71 7.22
N SER A 106 -20.79 -14.65 8.01
CA SER A 106 -19.61 -14.55 8.88
C SER A 106 -19.92 -13.84 10.19
N SER A 107 -19.15 -14.15 11.26
CA SER A 107 -19.35 -13.50 12.55
C SER A 107 -19.01 -11.99 12.49
N LEU A 108 -19.71 -11.17 13.28
CA LEU A 108 -19.49 -9.72 13.37
C LEU A 108 -18.01 -9.39 13.68
N PHE A 109 -17.41 -10.19 14.54
CA PHE A 109 -16.01 -10.03 14.92
C PHE A 109 -15.07 -10.17 13.72
N ILE A 110 -15.27 -11.19 12.88
CA ILE A 110 -14.42 -11.43 11.70
C ILE A 110 -14.61 -10.31 10.67
N GLN A 111 -15.84 -9.85 10.47
CA GLN A 111 -16.11 -8.71 9.58
C GLN A 111 -15.42 -7.44 10.06
N ALA A 112 -15.49 -7.15 11.36
CA ALA A 112 -14.85 -6.00 11.97
C ALA A 112 -13.32 -6.07 11.86
N VAL A 113 -12.73 -7.23 12.15
CA VAL A 113 -11.28 -7.43 12.01
C VAL A 113 -10.85 -7.32 10.56
N PHE A 114 -11.63 -7.84 9.61
CA PHE A 114 -11.34 -7.70 8.18
C PHE A 114 -11.30 -6.23 7.73
N VAL A 115 -12.28 -5.42 8.15
CA VAL A 115 -12.25 -3.98 7.89
C VAL A 115 -11.05 -3.31 8.55
N GLY A 116 -10.72 -3.71 9.79
CA GLY A 116 -9.49 -3.26 10.46
C GLY A 116 -8.23 -3.54 9.63
N VAL A 117 -8.13 -4.73 9.03
CA VAL A 117 -7.00 -5.08 8.15
C VAL A 117 -6.98 -4.21 6.89
N VAL A 118 -8.13 -3.97 6.26
CA VAL A 118 -8.21 -3.09 5.07
C VAL A 118 -7.69 -1.69 5.41
N LEU A 119 -7.97 -1.19 6.61
CA LEU A 119 -7.51 0.12 7.07
C LEU A 119 -6.00 0.18 7.39
N THR A 120 -5.32 -0.96 7.52
CA THR A 120 -3.85 -0.97 7.68
C THR A 120 -3.12 -0.69 6.37
N ALA A 121 -3.75 -0.96 5.23
CA ALA A 121 -3.10 -0.79 3.93
C ALA A 121 -2.83 0.69 3.63
N THR A 122 -1.56 1.06 3.57
CA THR A 122 -1.10 2.44 3.34
C THR A 122 -0.49 2.57 1.95
N SER A 123 -0.82 3.65 1.22
CA SER A 123 -0.24 3.91 -0.11
C SER A 123 1.18 4.44 0.00
N VAL A 124 2.15 3.61 -0.36
CA VAL A 124 3.56 3.99 -0.44
C VAL A 124 3.81 5.03 -1.53
N SER A 125 3.12 4.90 -2.68
CA SER A 125 3.30 5.79 -3.84
C SER A 125 3.04 7.25 -3.49
N ILE A 126 1.92 7.53 -2.82
CA ILE A 126 1.53 8.89 -2.40
C ILE A 126 2.58 9.46 -1.42
N THR A 127 3.01 8.64 -0.48
CA THR A 127 4.01 9.04 0.53
C THR A 127 5.34 9.38 -0.11
N VAL A 128 5.81 8.54 -1.04
CA VAL A 128 7.07 8.76 -1.77
C VAL A 128 7.00 10.02 -2.62
N GLU A 129 5.94 10.20 -3.39
CA GLU A 129 5.77 11.38 -4.24
C GLU A 129 5.74 12.65 -3.40
N THR A 130 5.00 12.67 -2.30
CA THR A 130 4.94 13.82 -1.39
C THR A 130 6.32 14.12 -0.77
N LEU A 131 7.05 13.11 -0.31
CA LEU A 131 8.39 13.29 0.26
C LEU A 131 9.40 13.78 -0.78
N GLN A 132 9.26 13.33 -2.03
CA GLN A 132 10.09 13.75 -3.15
C GLN A 132 9.83 15.21 -3.51
N GLU A 133 8.56 15.63 -3.64
CA GLU A 133 8.19 17.03 -3.88
C GLU A 133 8.69 17.97 -2.77
N MET A 134 8.62 17.51 -1.53
CA MET A 134 9.13 18.28 -0.38
C MET A 134 10.67 18.28 -0.29
N GLY A 135 11.38 17.53 -1.11
CA GLY A 135 12.83 17.33 -1.03
C GLY A 135 13.29 16.64 0.27
N LYS A 136 12.39 15.87 0.91
CA LYS A 136 12.63 15.19 2.20
C LYS A 136 12.87 13.69 2.08
N LEU A 137 12.83 13.13 0.89
CA LEU A 137 12.99 11.67 0.67
C LEU A 137 14.32 11.16 1.23
N LYS A 138 15.42 11.90 1.03
CA LYS A 138 16.79 11.54 1.49
C LYS A 138 17.10 11.91 2.94
N THR A 139 16.11 12.35 3.70
CA THR A 139 16.31 12.65 5.14
C THR A 139 16.19 11.36 5.98
N ALA A 140 16.69 11.40 7.22
CA ALA A 140 16.53 10.29 8.16
C ALA A 140 15.06 9.91 8.37
N SER A 141 14.17 10.90 8.45
CA SER A 141 12.71 10.67 8.54
C SER A 141 12.15 10.06 7.26
N GLY A 142 12.54 10.56 6.07
CA GLY A 142 12.11 10.01 4.79
C GLY A 142 12.52 8.54 4.63
N ASN A 143 13.78 8.22 4.97
CA ASN A 143 14.29 6.85 4.94
C ASN A 143 13.58 5.94 5.95
N ALA A 144 13.25 6.47 7.15
CA ALA A 144 12.51 5.70 8.15
C ALA A 144 11.08 5.41 7.69
N ILE A 145 10.40 6.37 7.09
CA ILE A 145 9.03 6.20 6.52
C ILE A 145 9.05 5.21 5.36
N LEU A 146 10.01 5.34 4.44
CA LEU A 146 10.14 4.42 3.30
C LEU A 146 10.42 2.99 3.76
N GLY A 147 11.33 2.82 4.73
CA GLY A 147 11.60 1.52 5.34
C GLY A 147 10.40 0.94 6.08
N ALA A 148 9.61 1.78 6.76
CA ALA A 148 8.40 1.36 7.43
C ALA A 148 7.34 0.88 6.43
N ALA A 149 7.18 1.58 5.31
CA ALA A 149 6.23 1.22 4.27
C ALA A 149 6.53 -0.16 3.66
N ILE A 150 7.79 -0.48 3.40
CA ILE A 150 8.20 -1.82 2.90
C ILE A 150 7.85 -2.92 3.91
N ILE A 151 8.05 -2.67 5.21
CA ILE A 151 7.74 -3.64 6.26
C ILE A 151 6.23 -3.76 6.44
N ASP A 152 5.50 -2.66 6.35
CA ASP A 152 4.04 -2.58 6.46
C ASP A 152 3.35 -3.44 5.40
N ASP A 153 3.78 -3.35 4.15
CA ASP A 153 3.26 -4.18 3.04
C ASP A 153 3.39 -5.68 3.34
N ILE A 154 4.54 -6.11 3.89
CA ILE A 154 4.77 -7.50 4.26
C ILE A 154 3.85 -7.91 5.42
N LEU A 155 3.77 -7.08 6.46
CA LEU A 155 2.91 -7.32 7.62
C LEU A 155 1.43 -7.34 7.22
N GLY A 156 1.01 -6.43 6.36
CA GLY A 156 -0.35 -6.36 5.82
C GLY A 156 -0.77 -7.66 5.12
N ILE A 157 0.08 -8.20 4.24
CA ILE A 157 -0.17 -9.48 3.56
C ILE A 157 -0.27 -10.63 4.57
N ILE A 158 0.60 -10.68 5.57
CA ILE A 158 0.57 -11.72 6.61
C ILE A 158 -0.73 -11.65 7.41
N VAL A 159 -1.10 -10.47 7.91
CA VAL A 159 -2.31 -10.27 8.70
C VAL A 159 -3.56 -10.56 7.87
N LEU A 160 -3.62 -10.09 6.63
CA LEU A 160 -4.72 -10.38 5.70
C LEU A 160 -4.87 -11.89 5.49
N THR A 161 -3.77 -12.61 5.27
CA THR A 161 -3.79 -14.06 5.06
C THR A 161 -4.30 -14.80 6.31
N ILE A 162 -3.92 -14.36 7.50
CA ILE A 162 -4.41 -14.94 8.76
C ILE A 162 -5.92 -14.69 8.89
N VAL A 163 -6.37 -13.46 8.69
CA VAL A 163 -7.78 -13.09 8.88
C VAL A 163 -8.69 -13.77 7.86
N THR A 164 -8.29 -13.84 6.60
CA THR A 164 -9.03 -14.55 5.55
C THR A 164 -9.11 -16.05 5.82
N SER A 165 -8.05 -16.65 6.37
CA SER A 165 -8.04 -18.07 6.76
C SER A 165 -8.96 -18.35 7.95
N LEU A 166 -9.05 -17.44 8.92
CA LEU A 166 -9.92 -17.57 10.09
C LEU A 166 -11.39 -17.28 9.76
N GLY A 167 -11.64 -16.41 8.77
CA GLY A 167 -12.96 -15.97 8.39
C GLY A 167 -13.85 -17.06 7.78
N GLY A 168 -13.33 -18.25 7.51
CA GLY A 168 -14.10 -19.34 6.91
C GLY A 168 -14.71 -18.97 5.56
N GLY A 169 -14.31 -17.82 5.00
CA GLY A 169 -14.76 -17.37 3.70
C GLY A 169 -14.55 -18.50 2.72
N LYS A 170 -15.60 -18.85 1.99
CA LYS A 170 -15.53 -19.60 0.74
C LYS A 170 -14.78 -18.76 -0.31
N ALA A 171 -13.58 -18.31 0.02
CA ALA A 171 -12.57 -18.12 -0.99
C ALA A 171 -12.45 -19.49 -1.60
N THR A 172 -13.12 -19.67 -2.73
CA THR A 172 -13.19 -20.85 -3.59
C THR A 172 -12.36 -22.00 -3.04
N ALA A 173 -13.03 -23.05 -2.57
CA ALA A 173 -12.44 -24.21 -1.87
C ALA A 173 -11.38 -24.91 -2.73
N GLY A 174 -10.27 -24.25 -2.97
CA GLY A 174 -9.16 -24.65 -3.81
C GLY A 174 -7.90 -23.84 -3.63
N ASP A 175 -7.96 -22.56 -3.18
CA ASP A 175 -6.83 -21.63 -3.27
C ASP A 175 -6.39 -20.97 -1.96
N SER A 176 -6.86 -21.38 -0.79
CA SER A 176 -6.27 -20.91 0.46
C SER A 176 -4.91 -21.59 0.67
N ALA A 177 -3.88 -21.03 0.04
CA ALA A 177 -2.51 -21.48 0.26
C ALA A 177 -2.22 -21.41 1.77
N PRO A 178 -1.71 -22.48 2.39
CA PRO A 178 -1.40 -22.45 3.81
C PRO A 178 -0.41 -21.33 4.11
N LEU A 179 -0.54 -20.69 5.28
CA LEU A 179 0.25 -19.51 5.68
C LEU A 179 1.76 -19.69 5.44
N TRP A 180 2.31 -20.89 5.73
CA TRP A 180 3.72 -21.19 5.50
C TRP A 180 4.12 -21.09 4.02
N LEU A 181 3.22 -21.44 3.10
CA LEU A 181 3.47 -21.35 1.65
C LEU A 181 3.47 -19.89 1.17
N VAL A 182 2.63 -19.04 1.75
CA VAL A 182 2.65 -17.59 1.48
C VAL A 182 3.98 -17.00 1.98
N LEU A 183 4.38 -17.31 3.20
CA LEU A 183 5.67 -16.87 3.76
C LEU A 183 6.86 -17.38 2.93
N LEU A 184 6.80 -18.63 2.46
CA LEU A 184 7.82 -19.18 1.59
C LEU A 184 7.90 -18.43 0.25
N LYS A 185 6.76 -18.12 -0.37
CA LYS A 185 6.73 -17.33 -1.62
C LYS A 185 7.32 -15.95 -1.42
N ILE A 186 7.01 -15.27 -0.32
CA ILE A 186 7.58 -13.96 0.03
C ILE A 186 9.11 -14.08 0.19
N ALA A 187 9.58 -15.07 0.94
CA ALA A 187 11.00 -15.28 1.14
C ALA A 187 11.74 -15.59 -0.19
N LEU A 188 11.17 -16.45 -1.02
CA LEU A 188 11.71 -16.76 -2.35
C LEU A 188 11.75 -15.54 -3.27
N PHE A 189 10.71 -14.70 -3.22
CA PHE A 189 10.68 -13.43 -3.96
C PHE A 189 11.85 -12.53 -3.56
N PHE A 190 12.09 -12.32 -2.27
CA PHE A 190 13.22 -11.49 -1.80
C PHE A 190 14.58 -12.09 -2.18
N VAL A 191 14.74 -13.41 -2.10
CA VAL A 191 15.96 -14.09 -2.54
C VAL A 191 16.17 -13.90 -4.05
N PHE A 192 15.12 -14.07 -4.84
CA PHE A 192 15.17 -13.84 -6.28
C PHE A 192 15.57 -12.40 -6.62
N VAL A 193 14.93 -11.42 -5.99
CA VAL A 193 15.23 -9.99 -6.21
C VAL A 193 16.67 -9.66 -5.80
N ALA A 194 17.17 -10.22 -4.69
CA ALA A 194 18.54 -10.01 -4.25
C ALA A 194 19.57 -10.60 -5.25
N ILE A 195 19.33 -11.82 -5.74
CA ILE A 195 20.19 -12.46 -6.73
C ILE A 195 20.16 -11.68 -8.06
N PHE A 196 18.96 -11.37 -8.54
CA PHE A 196 18.79 -10.64 -9.80
C PHE A 196 19.42 -9.24 -9.71
N GLY A 197 19.16 -8.50 -8.62
CA GLY A 197 19.75 -7.19 -8.37
C GLY A 197 21.29 -7.25 -8.34
N TYR A 198 21.87 -8.28 -7.72
CA TYR A 198 23.32 -8.49 -7.73
C TYR A 198 23.87 -8.75 -9.14
N ILE A 199 23.18 -9.55 -9.94
CA ILE A 199 23.56 -9.84 -11.33
C ILE A 199 23.52 -8.55 -12.17
N VAL A 200 22.44 -7.77 -12.07
CA VAL A 200 22.27 -6.50 -12.77
C VAL A 200 23.35 -5.51 -12.35
N TYR A 201 23.60 -5.35 -11.03
CA TYR A 201 24.69 -4.51 -10.52
C TYR A 201 26.04 -4.90 -11.09
N LYS A 202 26.37 -6.19 -11.11
CA LYS A 202 27.65 -6.70 -11.64
C LYS A 202 27.76 -6.47 -13.15
N PHE A 203 26.66 -6.64 -13.88
CA PHE A 203 26.61 -6.38 -15.32
C PHE A 203 26.88 -4.90 -15.65
N PHE A 204 26.21 -3.98 -14.99
CA PHE A 204 26.42 -2.54 -15.20
C PHE A 204 27.80 -2.07 -14.72
N LYS A 205 28.38 -2.70 -13.70
CA LYS A 205 29.74 -2.38 -13.25
C LYS A 205 30.81 -2.87 -14.23
N TRP A 206 30.51 -3.92 -14.97
CA TRP A 206 31.44 -4.49 -15.95
C TRP A 206 31.38 -3.75 -17.29
N TRP A 207 30.22 -3.23 -17.65
CA TRP A 207 30.01 -2.44 -18.87
C TRP A 207 30.46 -0.98 -18.67
#